data_9fc4e0780ebb05dfecd2cf12fb4a19e0
#
_entry.id   9fc4e0780ebb05dfecd2cf12fb4a19e0
#
_cell.length_a   1.000
_cell.length_b   1.000
_cell.length_c   1.000
_cell.angle_alpha   90.00
_cell.angle_beta   90.00
_cell.angle_gamma   90.00
#
_symmetry.space_group_name_H-M   'P 1'
#
loop_
_entity.id
_entity.type
_entity.pdbx_description
1 polymer ?
#
loop_
_entity_poly.entity_id
_entity_poly.type
_entity_poly.pdbx_seq_one_letter_code
_entity_poly.pdbx_strand_id
1 'polypeptide(L)'
;IVASVLITPLALKTFCPFFWMDLLYCRDLLLILLTYVWRRRRRPFFFVLDRFFEQTAANPDKTFIVFENEKYTYSDADRISNQAANALQALPGFQAGDTVALFMGNEPAFAFTWLALTKLGSPVSFLNQNIRSRSLLHCFSCCRARVLIAASVTCKCKGYLNFLCLVAELKEAVEDVLPYLLEQGVTVLLLSKHCDIPGMDSFLDKVEAAPDRPLPVSLRSHVSLKSPAVYIYTSGTTGLPKAAVVNQNRLLTVLAALSSNGVRPDDVVYLNLPLYHTAGFFIGFIGSIETGSTIFLKRKFSASQFWDDCRRHNVTVVQYIGEVLRYLCCTPKSENDKKHKVRLAIGNGVRAEVWREFLDRFGNIEVREFYASTEGNVGFVNYAGKIGAIGRVNFFHRKLFPYTLIQYDLERDEPVRDVNGLCVESPKGEVGLLVSKVTGIAPFVGYVQNEKQTEKKRLRNVLKKGDLYFNSGDLMRIDSDNFIYFQDRLGDTFRWKGENVATTEVSDILTMSGCLKEANVYGVRVPGHEGRIGMAAVTLREGEQFDGTRIYNHMVSHLPSYAQPRFIRIRSVMEVTGTFKQMKLKLVEEGFDPALVQDPLYILDDREKSYTPMTAQLYSRIASGSLRL
;
A
#
# COMPACT_ATOMS: atom_id res chain seq x y z
N ILE A 1 -3.66 -22.62 47.16
CA ILE A 1 -4.19 -22.81 45.78
C ILE A 1 -5.17 -21.69 45.43
N VAL A 2 -6.21 -21.38 46.23
CA VAL A 2 -7.20 -20.30 45.90
C VAL A 2 -6.52 -18.92 45.86
N ALA A 3 -5.65 -18.60 46.81
CA ALA A 3 -4.86 -17.35 46.82
C ALA A 3 -3.95 -17.25 45.59
N SER A 4 -3.30 -18.35 45.18
CA SER A 4 -2.48 -18.37 43.97
C SER A 4 -3.28 -18.13 42.69
N VAL A 5 -4.50 -18.66 42.58
CA VAL A 5 -5.38 -18.48 41.43
C VAL A 5 -5.85 -17.04 41.29
N LEU A 6 -6.01 -16.29 42.40
CA LEU A 6 -6.42 -14.88 42.37
C LEU A 6 -5.22 -13.92 42.24
N ILE A 7 -4.07 -14.25 42.87
CA ILE A 7 -2.87 -13.39 42.85
C ILE A 7 -2.16 -13.47 41.48
N THR A 8 -2.13 -14.65 40.83
CA THR A 8 -1.43 -14.84 39.57
C THR A 8 -1.95 -13.91 38.43
N PRO A 9 -3.28 -13.78 38.16
CA PRO A 9 -3.78 -12.86 37.16
C PRO A 9 -3.48 -11.40 37.48
N LEU A 10 -3.53 -11.01 38.77
CA LEU A 10 -3.24 -9.64 39.20
C LEU A 10 -1.74 -9.32 39.06
N ALA A 11 -0.87 -10.24 39.47
CA ALA A 11 0.57 -10.13 39.28
C ALA A 11 0.93 -10.08 37.78
N LEU A 12 0.35 -10.94 36.95
CA LEU A 12 0.53 -10.90 35.49
C LEU A 12 0.06 -9.58 34.90
N LYS A 13 -1.08 -9.04 35.33
CA LYS A 13 -1.58 -7.74 34.85
C LYS A 13 -0.64 -6.60 35.25
N THR A 14 0.01 -6.66 36.40
CA THR A 14 0.90 -5.64 36.93
C THR A 14 2.30 -5.71 36.29
N PHE A 15 2.89 -6.91 36.24
CA PHE A 15 4.27 -7.11 35.78
C PHE A 15 4.37 -7.42 34.27
N CYS A 16 3.29 -7.91 33.65
CA CYS A 16 3.22 -8.25 32.24
C CYS A 16 1.90 -7.76 31.63
N PRO A 17 1.69 -6.44 31.51
CA PRO A 17 0.38 -5.87 31.16
C PRO A 17 -0.17 -6.36 29.80
N PHE A 18 0.68 -6.81 28.90
CA PHE A 18 0.30 -7.32 27.59
C PHE A 18 0.25 -8.86 27.50
N PHE A 19 0.46 -9.59 28.62
CA PHE A 19 0.55 -11.06 28.62
C PHE A 19 -0.63 -11.75 27.92
N TRP A 20 -1.85 -11.35 28.26
CA TRP A 20 -3.06 -11.96 27.67
C TRP A 20 -3.21 -11.65 26.19
N MET A 21 -2.85 -10.45 25.77
CA MET A 21 -2.85 -10.05 24.36
C MET A 21 -1.79 -10.84 23.57
N ASP A 22 -0.59 -10.97 24.12
CA ASP A 22 0.47 -11.77 23.52
C ASP A 22 0.07 -13.25 23.40
N LEU A 23 -0.60 -13.80 24.41
CA LEU A 23 -1.09 -15.18 24.40
C LEU A 23 -2.16 -15.39 23.32
N LEU A 24 -3.13 -14.48 23.19
CA LEU A 24 -4.15 -14.53 22.15
C LEU A 24 -3.50 -14.40 20.76
N TYR A 25 -2.54 -13.53 20.60
CA TYR A 25 -1.80 -13.39 19.36
C TYR A 25 -0.98 -14.66 19.03
N CYS A 26 -0.34 -15.29 20.02
CA CYS A 26 0.33 -16.58 19.83
C CYS A 26 -0.63 -17.68 19.40
N ARG A 27 -1.84 -17.74 19.99
CA ARG A 27 -2.92 -18.65 19.55
C ARG A 27 -3.26 -18.41 18.09
N ASP A 28 -3.47 -17.16 17.69
CA ASP A 28 -3.85 -16.81 16.32
C ASP A 28 -2.72 -17.15 15.33
N LEU A 29 -1.47 -16.87 15.70
CA LEU A 29 -0.29 -17.30 14.90
C LEU A 29 -0.21 -18.82 14.76
N LEU A 30 -0.52 -19.56 15.80
CA LEU A 30 -0.54 -21.02 15.75
C LEU A 30 -1.64 -21.52 14.81
N LEU A 31 -2.85 -20.96 14.90
CA LEU A 31 -3.96 -21.28 14.00
C LEU A 31 -3.62 -20.94 12.55
N ILE A 32 -3.01 -19.78 12.30
CA ILE A 32 -2.52 -19.39 10.97
C ILE A 32 -1.51 -20.43 10.45
N LEU A 33 -0.54 -20.82 11.28
CA LEU A 33 0.48 -21.81 10.90
C LEU A 33 -0.14 -23.18 10.59
N LEU A 34 -1.04 -23.65 11.45
CA LEU A 34 -1.74 -24.92 11.25
C LEU A 34 -2.58 -24.89 9.97
N THR A 35 -3.32 -23.82 9.73
CA THR A 35 -4.11 -23.61 8.51
C THR A 35 -3.20 -23.61 7.26
N TYR A 36 -2.09 -22.85 7.31
CA TYR A 36 -1.12 -22.82 6.21
C TYR A 36 -0.51 -24.21 5.93
N VAL A 37 -0.06 -24.91 6.97
CA VAL A 37 0.54 -26.25 6.82
C VAL A 37 -0.48 -27.25 6.28
N TRP A 38 -1.72 -27.21 6.80
CA TRP A 38 -2.80 -28.08 6.33
C TRP A 38 -3.12 -27.84 4.85
N ARG A 39 -3.33 -26.58 4.45
CA ARG A 39 -3.58 -26.20 3.04
C ARG A 39 -2.42 -26.59 2.14
N ARG A 40 -1.18 -26.34 2.55
CA ARG A 40 0.02 -26.69 1.78
C ARG A 40 0.20 -28.19 1.56
N ARG A 41 -0.30 -29.01 2.50
CA ARG A 41 -0.21 -30.48 2.42
C ARG A 41 -1.32 -31.11 1.59
N ARG A 42 -2.38 -30.41 1.25
CA ARG A 42 -3.46 -30.95 0.41
C ARG A 42 -2.95 -31.33 -0.97
N ARG A 43 -3.57 -32.36 -1.52
CA ARG A 43 -3.33 -32.81 -2.90
C ARG A 43 -4.70 -33.00 -3.59
N PRO A 44 -4.96 -32.36 -4.75
CA PRO A 44 -4.14 -31.32 -5.40
C PRO A 44 -3.87 -30.14 -4.46
N PHE A 45 -2.87 -29.29 -4.81
CA PHE A 45 -2.52 -28.11 -4.01
C PHE A 45 -3.72 -27.20 -3.80
N PHE A 46 -3.84 -26.66 -2.58
CA PHE A 46 -4.85 -25.69 -2.23
C PHE A 46 -4.42 -24.29 -2.65
N PHE A 47 -5.26 -23.62 -3.42
CA PHE A 47 -5.08 -22.26 -3.88
C PHE A 47 -6.17 -21.33 -3.31
N VAL A 48 -6.04 -20.02 -3.51
CA VAL A 48 -7.10 -19.06 -3.16
C VAL A 48 -8.42 -19.37 -3.86
N LEU A 49 -8.35 -19.85 -5.10
CA LEU A 49 -9.50 -20.28 -5.88
C LEU A 49 -10.30 -21.41 -5.19
N ASP A 50 -9.60 -22.35 -4.55
CA ASP A 50 -10.27 -23.45 -3.84
C ASP A 50 -11.06 -22.90 -2.63
N ARG A 51 -10.54 -21.85 -1.97
CA ARG A 51 -11.29 -21.16 -0.92
C ARG A 51 -12.52 -20.45 -1.47
N PHE A 52 -12.40 -19.81 -2.63
CA PHE A 52 -13.54 -19.21 -3.32
C PHE A 52 -14.62 -20.27 -3.62
N PHE A 53 -14.25 -21.43 -4.14
CA PHE A 53 -15.17 -22.54 -4.39
C PHE A 53 -15.82 -23.07 -3.10
N GLU A 54 -15.06 -23.17 -1.99
CA GLU A 54 -15.63 -23.55 -0.69
C GLU A 54 -16.71 -22.55 -0.24
N GLN A 55 -16.49 -21.23 -0.42
CA GLN A 55 -17.46 -20.19 -0.09
C GLN A 55 -18.67 -20.22 -1.02
N THR A 56 -18.47 -20.40 -2.32
CA THR A 56 -19.55 -20.51 -3.31
C THR A 56 -20.45 -21.72 -3.03
N ALA A 57 -19.85 -22.87 -2.69
CA ALA A 57 -20.60 -24.08 -2.35
C ALA A 57 -21.39 -23.95 -1.03
N ALA A 58 -20.80 -23.27 -0.04
CA ALA A 58 -21.45 -23.08 1.26
C ALA A 58 -22.56 -22.02 1.23
N ASN A 59 -22.41 -20.97 0.44
CA ASN A 59 -23.29 -19.79 0.44
C ASN A 59 -23.48 -19.22 -0.97
N PRO A 60 -24.07 -19.95 -1.93
CA PRO A 60 -24.14 -19.56 -3.35
C PRO A 60 -24.87 -18.23 -3.57
N ASP A 61 -25.98 -18.01 -2.85
CA ASP A 61 -26.85 -16.84 -3.02
C ASP A 61 -26.42 -15.65 -2.16
N LYS A 62 -25.35 -15.81 -1.36
CA LYS A 62 -24.83 -14.71 -0.56
C LYS A 62 -24.19 -13.66 -1.46
N THR A 63 -24.49 -12.39 -1.18
CA THR A 63 -23.86 -11.27 -1.90
C THR A 63 -22.34 -11.28 -1.65
N PHE A 64 -21.58 -11.38 -2.73
CA PHE A 64 -20.13 -11.27 -2.73
C PHE A 64 -19.68 -9.83 -2.97
N ILE A 65 -20.18 -9.19 -4.02
CA ILE A 65 -19.83 -7.81 -4.37
C ILE A 65 -21.08 -6.96 -4.51
N VAL A 66 -21.08 -5.80 -3.86
CA VAL A 66 -21.99 -4.68 -4.11
C VAL A 66 -21.20 -3.58 -4.79
N PHE A 67 -21.65 -3.12 -5.95
CA PHE A 67 -21.00 -2.08 -6.73
C PHE A 67 -22.05 -1.16 -7.35
N GLU A 68 -22.01 0.12 -6.96
CA GLU A 68 -23.03 1.09 -7.37
C GLU A 68 -24.45 0.59 -7.02
N ASN A 69 -25.28 0.30 -8.01
CA ASN A 69 -26.64 -0.24 -7.81
C ASN A 69 -26.74 -1.74 -8.10
N GLU A 70 -25.62 -2.40 -8.35
CA GLU A 70 -25.57 -3.82 -8.71
C GLU A 70 -25.11 -4.67 -7.53
N LYS A 71 -25.64 -5.89 -7.46
CA LYS A 71 -25.24 -6.89 -6.49
C LYS A 71 -24.93 -8.18 -7.22
N TYR A 72 -23.79 -8.78 -6.87
CA TYR A 72 -23.35 -10.05 -7.41
C TYR A 72 -23.19 -11.04 -6.26
N THR A 73 -23.80 -12.21 -6.40
CA THR A 73 -23.63 -13.32 -5.44
C THR A 73 -22.31 -14.06 -5.67
N TYR A 74 -21.94 -14.96 -4.75
CA TYR A 74 -20.82 -15.86 -4.97
C TYR A 74 -21.04 -16.75 -6.21
N SER A 75 -22.26 -17.21 -6.43
CA SER A 75 -22.69 -17.97 -7.60
C SER A 75 -22.58 -17.16 -8.91
N ASP A 76 -23.02 -15.88 -8.90
CA ASP A 76 -22.83 -14.99 -10.06
C ASP A 76 -21.35 -14.80 -10.40
N ALA A 77 -20.52 -14.57 -9.38
CA ALA A 77 -19.07 -14.40 -9.58
C ALA A 77 -18.42 -15.67 -10.16
N ASP A 78 -18.86 -16.85 -9.72
CA ASP A 78 -18.38 -18.11 -10.28
C ASP A 78 -18.81 -18.27 -11.74
N ARG A 79 -20.10 -18.06 -12.04
CA ARG A 79 -20.68 -18.14 -13.40
C ARG A 79 -20.00 -17.16 -14.36
N ILE A 80 -19.91 -15.88 -14.00
CA ILE A 80 -19.31 -14.85 -14.85
C ILE A 80 -17.81 -15.13 -15.07
N SER A 81 -17.11 -15.57 -14.03
CA SER A 81 -15.70 -15.92 -14.18
C SER A 81 -15.48 -17.20 -14.99
N ASN A 82 -16.44 -18.14 -15.04
CA ASN A 82 -16.40 -19.27 -15.96
C ASN A 82 -16.55 -18.80 -17.42
N GLN A 83 -17.53 -17.92 -17.69
CA GLN A 83 -17.71 -17.32 -19.02
C GLN A 83 -16.43 -16.58 -19.49
N ALA A 84 -15.88 -15.72 -18.62
CA ALA A 84 -14.63 -15.00 -18.92
C ALA A 84 -13.45 -15.95 -19.18
N ALA A 85 -13.32 -17.04 -18.44
CA ALA A 85 -12.27 -18.02 -18.64
C ALA A 85 -12.45 -18.81 -19.94
N ASN A 86 -13.68 -19.23 -20.28
CA ASN A 86 -13.98 -19.89 -21.54
C ASN A 86 -13.74 -18.95 -22.74
N ALA A 87 -14.09 -17.65 -22.62
CA ALA A 87 -13.81 -16.64 -23.63
C ALA A 87 -12.30 -16.46 -23.89
N LEU A 88 -11.49 -16.40 -22.82
CA LEU A 88 -10.04 -16.29 -22.91
C LEU A 88 -9.41 -17.54 -23.52
N GLN A 89 -9.88 -18.74 -23.12
CA GLN A 89 -9.39 -20.00 -23.68
C GLN A 89 -9.66 -20.13 -25.18
N ALA A 90 -10.73 -19.50 -25.68
CA ALA A 90 -11.09 -19.50 -27.10
C ALA A 90 -10.29 -18.50 -27.94
N LEU A 91 -9.46 -17.64 -27.33
CA LEU A 91 -8.63 -16.67 -28.07
C LEU A 91 -7.56 -17.39 -28.89
N PRO A 92 -7.35 -17.03 -30.15
CA PRO A 92 -6.29 -17.59 -30.98
C PRO A 92 -4.91 -17.42 -30.32
N GLY A 93 -4.16 -18.52 -30.18
CA GLY A 93 -2.80 -18.53 -29.64
C GLY A 93 -2.70 -18.36 -28.12
N PHE A 94 -3.78 -18.16 -27.40
CA PHE A 94 -3.76 -18.12 -25.93
C PHE A 94 -3.65 -19.54 -25.35
N GLN A 95 -2.79 -19.70 -24.36
CA GLN A 95 -2.60 -20.95 -23.64
C GLN A 95 -2.78 -20.77 -22.14
N ALA A 96 -3.33 -21.78 -21.47
CA ALA A 96 -3.40 -21.82 -20.01
C ALA A 96 -1.99 -21.63 -19.41
N GLY A 97 -1.84 -20.68 -18.51
CA GLY A 97 -0.54 -20.28 -17.96
C GLY A 97 0.10 -19.05 -18.62
N ASP A 98 -0.41 -18.56 -19.73
CA ASP A 98 0.03 -17.29 -20.30
C ASP A 98 -0.27 -16.12 -19.36
N THR A 99 0.66 -15.17 -19.28
CA THR A 99 0.46 -13.97 -18.47
C THR A 99 -0.52 -13.01 -19.15
N VAL A 100 -1.48 -12.50 -18.38
CA VAL A 100 -2.45 -11.51 -18.83
C VAL A 100 -2.29 -10.23 -18.02
N ALA A 101 -2.26 -9.07 -18.68
CA ALA A 101 -2.23 -7.78 -18.04
C ALA A 101 -3.63 -7.20 -17.90
N LEU A 102 -3.97 -6.71 -16.70
CA LEU A 102 -5.20 -5.99 -16.40
C LEU A 102 -4.91 -4.51 -16.23
N PHE A 103 -5.50 -3.68 -17.08
CA PHE A 103 -5.39 -2.23 -17.05
C PHE A 103 -6.77 -1.63 -16.79
N MET A 104 -7.21 -1.73 -15.53
CA MET A 104 -8.53 -1.29 -15.10
C MET A 104 -8.56 -0.85 -13.64
N GLY A 105 -9.58 -0.07 -13.28
CA GLY A 105 -9.80 0.40 -11.92
C GLY A 105 -10.58 -0.59 -11.05
N ASN A 106 -11.16 -0.05 -9.97
CA ASN A 106 -12.02 -0.81 -9.08
C ASN A 106 -13.39 -1.03 -9.72
N GLU A 107 -13.60 -2.20 -10.27
CA GLU A 107 -14.88 -2.63 -10.83
C GLU A 107 -15.04 -4.15 -10.71
N PRO A 108 -16.27 -4.69 -10.71
CA PRO A 108 -16.50 -6.13 -10.55
C PRO A 108 -15.78 -6.97 -11.60
N ALA A 109 -15.63 -6.44 -12.81
CA ALA A 109 -14.91 -7.10 -13.89
C ALA A 109 -13.46 -7.42 -13.54
N PHE A 110 -12.76 -6.60 -12.72
CA PHE A 110 -11.43 -6.90 -12.21
C PHE A 110 -11.44 -8.22 -11.42
N ALA A 111 -12.39 -8.36 -10.50
CA ALA A 111 -12.52 -9.54 -9.66
C ALA A 111 -12.85 -10.78 -10.49
N PHE A 112 -13.83 -10.68 -11.39
CA PHE A 112 -14.28 -11.82 -12.22
C PHE A 112 -13.21 -12.25 -13.22
N THR A 113 -12.49 -11.30 -13.83
CA THR A 113 -11.38 -11.60 -14.73
C THR A 113 -10.20 -12.24 -13.99
N TRP A 114 -9.88 -11.75 -12.77
CA TRP A 114 -8.84 -12.37 -11.95
C TRP A 114 -9.22 -13.82 -11.57
N LEU A 115 -10.47 -14.08 -11.16
CA LEU A 115 -10.97 -15.43 -10.90
C LEU A 115 -10.87 -16.31 -12.17
N ALA A 116 -11.27 -15.78 -13.34
CA ALA A 116 -11.17 -16.47 -14.61
C ALA A 116 -9.73 -16.91 -14.93
N LEU A 117 -8.79 -15.96 -14.81
CA LEU A 117 -7.37 -16.24 -15.06
C LEU A 117 -6.78 -17.23 -14.06
N THR A 118 -7.23 -17.18 -12.81
CA THR A 118 -6.83 -18.15 -11.79
C THR A 118 -7.36 -19.56 -12.11
N LYS A 119 -8.57 -19.69 -12.70
CA LYS A 119 -9.14 -20.95 -13.20
C LYS A 119 -8.30 -21.54 -14.35
N LEU A 120 -7.67 -20.68 -15.16
CA LEU A 120 -6.76 -21.05 -16.24
C LEU A 120 -5.31 -21.28 -15.77
N GLY A 121 -5.00 -21.04 -14.50
CA GLY A 121 -3.63 -21.09 -13.98
C GLY A 121 -2.70 -20.02 -14.54
N SER A 122 -3.27 -18.94 -15.08
CA SER A 122 -2.57 -17.82 -15.71
C SER A 122 -2.19 -16.75 -14.70
N PRO A 123 -0.91 -16.32 -14.63
CA PRO A 123 -0.51 -15.22 -13.77
C PRO A 123 -1.01 -13.89 -14.32
N VAL A 124 -1.33 -12.96 -13.40
CA VAL A 124 -1.95 -11.68 -13.75
C VAL A 124 -1.02 -10.52 -13.43
N SER A 125 -0.83 -9.62 -14.38
CA SER A 125 -0.07 -8.38 -14.22
C SER A 125 -1.02 -7.22 -13.96
N PHE A 126 -0.98 -6.62 -12.77
CA PHE A 126 -1.86 -5.53 -12.36
C PHE A 126 -1.27 -4.18 -12.74
N LEU A 127 -1.73 -3.59 -13.83
CA LEU A 127 -1.26 -2.29 -14.27
C LEU A 127 -1.99 -1.17 -13.52
N ASN A 128 -1.22 -0.18 -13.07
CA ASN A 128 -1.78 1.01 -12.44
C ASN A 128 -2.51 1.86 -13.48
N GLN A 129 -3.79 2.11 -13.28
CA GLN A 129 -4.65 2.88 -14.20
C GLN A 129 -4.16 4.30 -14.50
N ASN A 130 -3.23 4.84 -13.71
CA ASN A 130 -2.71 6.20 -13.86
C ASN A 130 -1.43 6.29 -14.72
N ILE A 131 -0.84 5.15 -15.12
CA ILE A 131 0.35 5.17 -15.99
C ILE A 131 -0.03 5.38 -17.46
N ARG A 132 0.87 5.99 -18.23
CA ARG A 132 0.67 6.32 -19.64
C ARG A 132 1.93 6.03 -20.45
N SER A 133 1.78 5.95 -21.76
CA SER A 133 2.86 5.91 -22.74
C SER A 133 4.04 5.01 -22.35
N ARG A 134 5.25 5.55 -22.21
CA ARG A 134 6.46 4.77 -21.89
C ARG A 134 6.35 3.93 -20.61
N SER A 135 5.70 4.44 -19.56
CA SER A 135 5.52 3.69 -18.30
C SER A 135 4.56 2.53 -18.47
N LEU A 136 3.51 2.68 -19.28
CA LEU A 136 2.57 1.62 -19.59
C LEU A 136 3.25 0.49 -20.38
N LEU A 137 3.98 0.83 -21.44
CA LEU A 137 4.76 -0.14 -22.23
C LEU A 137 5.79 -0.88 -21.38
N HIS A 138 6.51 -0.14 -20.53
CA HIS A 138 7.50 -0.75 -19.64
C HIS A 138 6.84 -1.78 -18.69
N CYS A 139 5.76 -1.40 -18.01
CA CYS A 139 5.07 -2.29 -17.09
C CYS A 139 4.49 -3.52 -17.81
N PHE A 140 3.93 -3.33 -18.99
CA PHE A 140 3.41 -4.42 -19.81
C PHE A 140 4.54 -5.39 -20.21
N SER A 141 5.63 -4.87 -20.77
CA SER A 141 6.75 -5.67 -21.28
C SER A 141 7.51 -6.43 -20.19
N CYS A 142 7.61 -5.87 -18.96
CA CYS A 142 8.28 -6.53 -17.84
C CYS A 142 7.79 -7.96 -17.59
N CYS A 143 6.48 -8.19 -17.68
CA CYS A 143 5.86 -9.46 -17.35
C CYS A 143 5.62 -10.37 -18.58
N ARG A 144 6.02 -9.93 -19.78
CA ARG A 144 5.80 -10.64 -21.05
C ARG A 144 4.35 -11.07 -21.22
N ALA A 145 3.42 -10.17 -20.92
CA ALA A 145 2.01 -10.46 -21.05
C ALA A 145 1.64 -10.66 -22.52
N ARG A 146 0.82 -11.66 -22.81
CA ARG A 146 0.32 -11.97 -24.17
C ARG A 146 -1.01 -11.33 -24.48
N VAL A 147 -1.77 -11.01 -23.46
CA VAL A 147 -3.08 -10.38 -23.56
C VAL A 147 -3.11 -9.17 -22.66
N LEU A 148 -3.65 -8.07 -23.16
CA LEU A 148 -4.00 -6.87 -22.41
C LEU A 148 -5.51 -6.75 -22.36
N ILE A 149 -6.10 -6.73 -21.16
CA ILE A 149 -7.51 -6.42 -20.93
C ILE A 149 -7.58 -5.03 -20.29
N ALA A 150 -8.13 -4.08 -21.02
CA ALA A 150 -8.25 -2.69 -20.59
C ALA A 150 -9.71 -2.31 -20.36
N ALA A 151 -9.97 -1.54 -19.29
CA ALA A 151 -11.28 -0.98 -19.07
C ALA A 151 -11.60 0.06 -20.16
N SER A 152 -12.83 0.02 -20.65
CA SER A 152 -13.40 1.04 -21.54
C SER A 152 -14.78 1.42 -21.03
N VAL A 153 -15.16 2.69 -21.17
CA VAL A 153 -16.49 3.11 -20.67
C VAL A 153 -17.58 2.84 -21.68
N THR A 154 -18.52 2.03 -21.26
CA THR A 154 -19.90 2.20 -21.66
C THR A 154 -20.73 2.44 -20.39
N CYS A 155 -20.66 3.64 -19.82
CA CYS A 155 -21.58 4.00 -18.75
C CYS A 155 -22.69 4.89 -19.27
N LYS A 156 -23.91 4.37 -19.31
CA LYS A 156 -25.14 5.14 -19.51
C LYS A 156 -25.56 5.84 -18.21
N CYS A 157 -24.63 6.41 -17.46
CA CYS A 157 -24.96 7.19 -16.25
C CYS A 157 -25.00 8.67 -16.61
N LYS A 158 -26.19 9.21 -16.79
CA LYS A 158 -26.44 10.65 -16.82
C LYS A 158 -26.05 11.22 -15.45
N GLY A 159 -24.96 11.99 -15.39
CA GLY A 159 -24.66 12.82 -14.21
C GLY A 159 -23.21 12.94 -13.74
N TYR A 160 -22.23 12.26 -14.32
CA TYR A 160 -20.84 12.35 -13.88
C TYR A 160 -19.86 12.69 -15.00
N LEU A 161 -19.76 13.98 -15.32
CA LEU A 161 -18.85 14.50 -16.36
C LEU A 161 -17.37 14.13 -16.10
N ASN A 162 -16.95 14.14 -14.83
CA ASN A 162 -15.57 13.81 -14.43
C ASN A 162 -15.24 12.31 -14.53
N PHE A 163 -16.24 11.45 -14.63
CA PHE A 163 -16.05 10.01 -14.73
C PHE A 163 -15.89 9.57 -16.19
N LEU A 164 -16.63 10.17 -17.12
CA LEU A 164 -16.43 9.93 -18.55
C LEU A 164 -14.98 10.26 -18.98
N CYS A 165 -14.37 11.32 -18.42
CA CYS A 165 -12.97 11.66 -18.69
C CYS A 165 -11.99 10.54 -18.31
N LEU A 166 -12.08 9.99 -17.08
CA LEU A 166 -11.02 9.10 -16.55
C LEU A 166 -10.92 7.76 -17.29
N VAL A 167 -12.00 7.30 -17.89
CA VAL A 167 -12.04 5.97 -18.54
C VAL A 167 -11.91 6.11 -20.05
N ALA A 168 -12.31 7.24 -20.63
CA ALA A 168 -11.86 7.65 -21.96
C ALA A 168 -10.33 7.69 -22.00
N GLU A 169 -9.68 8.23 -20.96
CA GLU A 169 -8.23 8.28 -20.79
C GLU A 169 -7.54 6.91 -20.77
N LEU A 170 -8.17 5.83 -20.28
CA LEU A 170 -7.58 4.49 -20.30
C LEU A 170 -7.60 3.90 -21.72
N LYS A 171 -8.68 4.11 -22.46
CA LYS A 171 -8.81 3.71 -23.85
C LYS A 171 -7.76 4.45 -24.70
N GLU A 172 -7.68 5.77 -24.59
CA GLU A 172 -6.68 6.61 -25.27
C GLU A 172 -5.25 6.20 -24.92
N ALA A 173 -4.98 5.91 -23.64
CA ALA A 173 -3.67 5.45 -23.21
C ALA A 173 -3.25 4.09 -23.84
N VAL A 174 -4.23 3.24 -24.17
CA VAL A 174 -3.96 1.98 -24.88
C VAL A 174 -3.82 2.25 -26.38
N GLU A 175 -4.62 3.14 -26.96
CA GLU A 175 -4.51 3.55 -28.37
C GLU A 175 -3.13 4.12 -28.69
N ASP A 176 -2.57 4.94 -27.80
CA ASP A 176 -1.22 5.52 -27.93
C ASP A 176 -0.12 4.45 -28.05
N VAL A 177 -0.30 3.29 -27.42
CA VAL A 177 0.70 2.22 -27.40
C VAL A 177 0.32 1.03 -28.27
N LEU A 178 -0.86 1.05 -28.88
CA LEU A 178 -1.43 -0.06 -29.66
C LEU A 178 -0.52 -0.56 -30.79
N PRO A 179 0.08 0.30 -31.64
CA PRO A 179 0.95 -0.16 -32.71
C PRO A 179 2.09 -1.04 -32.20
N TYR A 180 2.71 -0.62 -31.07
CA TYR A 180 3.79 -1.38 -30.43
C TYR A 180 3.29 -2.73 -29.89
N LEU A 181 2.11 -2.78 -29.26
CA LEU A 181 1.53 -4.00 -28.71
C LEU A 181 1.22 -5.01 -29.83
N LEU A 182 0.66 -4.55 -30.95
CA LEU A 182 0.36 -5.38 -32.11
C LEU A 182 1.63 -5.94 -32.77
N GLU A 183 2.69 -5.13 -32.89
CA GLU A 183 3.99 -5.57 -33.37
C GLU A 183 4.58 -6.69 -32.50
N GLN A 184 4.34 -6.67 -31.19
CA GLN A 184 4.75 -7.72 -30.25
C GLN A 184 3.80 -8.94 -30.25
N GLY A 185 2.78 -8.96 -31.11
CA GLY A 185 1.81 -10.05 -31.18
C GLY A 185 0.86 -10.13 -29.97
N VAL A 186 0.62 -8.99 -29.31
CA VAL A 186 -0.26 -8.91 -28.13
C VAL A 186 -1.72 -8.82 -28.58
N THR A 187 -2.57 -9.65 -27.99
CA THR A 187 -4.03 -9.51 -28.13
C THR A 187 -4.53 -8.43 -27.17
N VAL A 188 -5.19 -7.39 -27.70
CA VAL A 188 -5.74 -6.29 -26.92
C VAL A 188 -7.26 -6.40 -26.87
N LEU A 189 -7.80 -6.51 -25.66
CA LEU A 189 -9.22 -6.63 -25.37
C LEU A 189 -9.72 -5.42 -24.58
N LEU A 190 -10.80 -4.81 -25.04
CA LEU A 190 -11.48 -3.75 -24.30
C LEU A 190 -12.67 -4.31 -23.53
N LEU A 191 -12.82 -3.88 -22.28
CA LEU A 191 -13.99 -4.19 -21.47
C LEU A 191 -15.18 -3.30 -21.91
N SER A 192 -15.63 -3.51 -23.13
CA SER A 192 -16.76 -2.83 -23.75
C SER A 192 -17.62 -3.83 -24.51
N LYS A 193 -18.89 -3.47 -24.74
CA LYS A 193 -19.71 -4.07 -25.81
C LYS A 193 -19.40 -3.33 -27.09
N HIS A 194 -19.10 -4.09 -28.12
CA HIS A 194 -18.64 -3.62 -29.42
C HIS A 194 -17.31 -2.83 -29.35
N CYS A 195 -16.43 -3.11 -30.25
CA CYS A 195 -15.16 -2.41 -30.41
C CYS A 195 -14.89 -2.21 -31.90
N ASP A 196 -14.90 -0.94 -32.35
CA ASP A 196 -14.67 -0.57 -33.75
C ASP A 196 -13.21 -0.12 -33.99
N ILE A 197 -12.31 -0.35 -33.01
CA ILE A 197 -10.91 0.05 -33.13
C ILE A 197 -10.12 -1.08 -33.80
N PRO A 198 -9.50 -0.84 -34.95
CA PRO A 198 -8.66 -1.84 -35.61
C PRO A 198 -7.54 -2.34 -34.69
N GLY A 199 -7.43 -3.66 -34.53
CA GLY A 199 -6.44 -4.28 -33.66
C GLY A 199 -6.86 -4.44 -32.19
N MET A 200 -8.07 -4.06 -31.83
CA MET A 200 -8.67 -4.34 -30.51
C MET A 200 -9.98 -5.10 -30.70
N ASP A 201 -10.30 -5.96 -29.74
CA ASP A 201 -11.56 -6.69 -29.70
C ASP A 201 -12.40 -6.36 -28.45
N SER A 202 -13.72 -6.56 -28.54
CA SER A 202 -14.62 -6.50 -27.38
C SER A 202 -14.44 -7.71 -26.47
N PHE A 203 -14.09 -7.48 -25.20
CA PHE A 203 -14.02 -8.56 -24.20
C PHE A 203 -15.41 -8.97 -23.72
N LEU A 204 -16.33 -8.00 -23.53
CA LEU A 204 -17.67 -8.30 -23.02
C LEU A 204 -18.49 -9.14 -24.01
N ASP A 205 -18.41 -8.85 -25.33
CA ASP A 205 -19.08 -9.66 -26.34
C ASP A 205 -18.58 -11.10 -26.34
N LYS A 206 -17.25 -11.29 -26.19
CA LYS A 206 -16.65 -12.61 -26.09
C LYS A 206 -17.11 -13.34 -24.82
N VAL A 207 -17.22 -12.65 -23.69
CA VAL A 207 -17.70 -13.23 -22.42
C VAL A 207 -19.17 -13.57 -22.50
N GLU A 208 -20.02 -12.72 -23.06
CA GLU A 208 -21.45 -12.99 -23.22
C GLU A 208 -21.74 -14.18 -24.18
N ALA A 209 -20.91 -14.34 -25.22
CA ALA A 209 -21.03 -15.46 -26.15
C ALA A 209 -20.45 -16.80 -25.60
N ALA A 210 -19.63 -16.73 -24.57
CA ALA A 210 -18.95 -17.91 -24.02
C ALA A 210 -19.86 -18.72 -23.07
N PRO A 211 -19.70 -20.06 -23.02
CA PRO A 211 -20.42 -20.89 -22.07
C PRO A 211 -19.98 -20.61 -20.63
N ASP A 212 -20.89 -20.78 -19.68
CA ASP A 212 -20.64 -20.63 -18.24
C ASP A 212 -20.21 -21.93 -17.54
N ARG A 213 -19.99 -23.01 -18.31
CA ARG A 213 -19.57 -24.31 -17.78
C ARG A 213 -18.24 -24.21 -17.03
N PRO A 214 -18.08 -24.92 -15.90
CA PRO A 214 -16.82 -24.98 -15.18
C PRO A 214 -15.66 -25.52 -16.04
N LEU A 215 -14.48 -24.96 -15.83
CA LEU A 215 -13.28 -25.39 -16.54
C LEU A 215 -12.66 -26.62 -15.87
N PRO A 216 -12.04 -27.54 -16.66
CA PRO A 216 -11.32 -28.70 -16.12
C PRO A 216 -10.16 -28.28 -15.22
N VAL A 217 -10.02 -28.92 -14.06
CA VAL A 217 -8.90 -28.68 -13.12
C VAL A 217 -7.54 -28.94 -13.77
N SER A 218 -7.47 -29.80 -14.78
CA SER A 218 -6.26 -30.11 -15.54
C SER A 218 -5.61 -28.88 -16.20
N LEU A 219 -6.37 -27.83 -16.54
CA LEU A 219 -5.84 -26.60 -17.12
C LEU A 219 -4.83 -25.89 -16.20
N ARG A 220 -4.95 -26.07 -14.89
CA ARG A 220 -4.01 -25.52 -13.91
C ARG A 220 -3.06 -26.55 -13.29
N SER A 221 -2.92 -27.73 -13.88
CA SER A 221 -2.04 -28.80 -13.37
C SER A 221 -0.56 -28.41 -13.36
N HIS A 222 -0.15 -27.48 -14.23
CA HIS A 222 1.20 -26.92 -14.31
C HIS A 222 1.53 -25.95 -13.15
N VAL A 223 0.53 -25.47 -12.40
CA VAL A 223 0.71 -24.48 -11.33
C VAL A 223 1.25 -25.16 -10.07
N SER A 224 2.29 -24.57 -9.50
CA SER A 224 2.91 -24.99 -8.26
C SER A 224 2.96 -23.84 -7.26
N LEU A 225 3.34 -24.11 -6.00
CA LEU A 225 3.55 -23.06 -5.01
C LEU A 225 4.60 -22.00 -5.40
N LYS A 226 5.53 -22.35 -6.30
CA LYS A 226 6.56 -21.43 -6.80
C LYS A 226 6.10 -20.62 -8.02
N SER A 227 5.02 -21.04 -8.68
CA SER A 227 4.51 -20.35 -9.86
C SER A 227 4.07 -18.94 -9.51
N PRO A 228 4.34 -17.94 -10.38
CA PRO A 228 3.78 -16.61 -10.23
C PRO A 228 2.25 -16.67 -10.18
N ALA A 229 1.65 -15.84 -9.36
CA ALA A 229 0.20 -15.66 -9.28
C ALA A 229 -0.20 -14.28 -9.77
N VAL A 230 0.47 -13.25 -9.22
CA VAL A 230 0.27 -11.87 -9.64
C VAL A 230 1.58 -11.11 -9.66
N TYR A 231 1.65 -10.12 -10.55
CA TYR A 231 2.72 -9.13 -10.61
C TYR A 231 2.15 -7.79 -10.18
N ILE A 232 2.72 -7.20 -9.12
CA ILE A 232 2.27 -5.93 -8.57
C ILE A 232 3.41 -4.91 -8.69
N TYR A 233 3.11 -3.77 -9.30
CA TYR A 233 4.12 -2.75 -9.54
C TYR A 233 4.32 -1.86 -8.33
N THR A 234 5.57 -1.67 -7.97
CA THR A 234 5.99 -0.73 -6.93
C THR A 234 6.66 0.48 -7.58
N SER A 235 6.25 1.68 -7.16
CA SER A 235 6.95 2.91 -7.51
C SER A 235 8.28 2.91 -6.78
N GLY A 236 9.38 2.71 -7.50
CA GLY A 236 10.71 2.97 -6.93
C GLY A 236 10.88 4.47 -6.70
N THR A 237 11.66 4.84 -5.69
CA THR A 237 12.05 6.25 -5.45
C THR A 237 12.84 6.84 -6.62
N THR A 238 13.33 5.99 -7.52
CA THR A 238 14.12 6.38 -8.69
C THR A 238 13.79 5.50 -9.89
N GLY A 239 12.99 5.99 -10.84
CA GLY A 239 12.82 5.37 -12.14
C GLY A 239 11.45 4.71 -12.41
N LEU A 240 11.39 3.90 -13.46
CA LEU A 240 10.18 3.20 -13.89
C LEU A 240 9.69 2.18 -12.85
N PRO A 241 8.36 1.90 -12.78
CA PRO A 241 7.79 0.94 -11.84
C PRO A 241 8.43 -0.45 -11.96
N LYS A 242 8.58 -1.14 -10.82
CA LYS A 242 9.18 -2.48 -10.75
C LYS A 242 8.10 -3.50 -10.46
N ALA A 243 8.07 -4.58 -11.22
CA ALA A 243 7.11 -5.68 -11.04
C ALA A 243 7.59 -6.63 -9.94
N ALA A 244 7.01 -6.54 -8.75
CA ALA A 244 7.24 -7.49 -7.67
C ALA A 244 6.48 -8.79 -7.95
N VAL A 245 7.18 -9.93 -7.81
CA VAL A 245 6.59 -11.26 -8.02
C VAL A 245 5.89 -11.72 -6.75
N VAL A 246 4.59 -11.96 -6.85
CA VAL A 246 3.82 -12.67 -5.83
C VAL A 246 3.51 -14.07 -6.34
N ASN A 247 4.14 -15.08 -5.75
CA ASN A 247 3.90 -16.47 -6.10
C ASN A 247 2.71 -17.08 -5.32
N GLN A 248 2.27 -18.26 -5.72
CA GLN A 248 1.15 -18.97 -5.10
C GLN A 248 1.37 -19.26 -3.61
N ASN A 249 2.62 -19.55 -3.20
CA ASN A 249 2.95 -19.77 -1.79
C ASN A 249 2.72 -18.52 -0.96
N ARG A 250 3.06 -17.34 -1.49
CA ARG A 250 2.82 -16.06 -0.81
C ARG A 250 1.33 -15.75 -0.70
N LEU A 251 0.54 -15.99 -1.76
CA LEU A 251 -0.91 -15.86 -1.68
C LEU A 251 -1.49 -16.79 -0.61
N LEU A 252 -1.03 -18.03 -0.53
CA LEU A 252 -1.48 -18.98 0.50
C LEU A 252 -1.12 -18.53 1.91
N THR A 253 0.07 -17.96 2.11
CA THR A 253 0.50 -17.39 3.40
C THR A 253 -0.36 -16.20 3.79
N VAL A 254 -0.62 -15.28 2.84
CA VAL A 254 -1.50 -14.11 3.06
C VAL A 254 -2.92 -14.57 3.38
N LEU A 255 -3.47 -15.51 2.62
CA LEU A 255 -4.81 -16.08 2.85
C LEU A 255 -4.92 -16.65 4.27
N ALA A 256 -3.93 -17.43 4.72
CA ALA A 256 -3.91 -17.97 6.08
C ALA A 256 -3.82 -16.84 7.14
N ALA A 257 -3.01 -15.81 6.92
CA ALA A 257 -2.90 -14.67 7.84
C ALA A 257 -4.21 -13.88 7.96
N LEU A 258 -4.97 -13.79 6.88
CA LEU A 258 -6.25 -13.06 6.85
C LEU A 258 -7.37 -13.78 7.60
N SER A 259 -7.26 -15.09 7.87
CA SER A 259 -8.26 -15.84 8.67
C SER A 259 -8.41 -15.31 10.10
N SER A 260 -7.43 -14.54 10.60
CA SER A 260 -7.42 -13.98 11.98
C SER A 260 -7.41 -12.44 12.00
N ASN A 261 -7.77 -11.79 10.90
CA ASN A 261 -7.75 -10.32 10.80
C ASN A 261 -8.95 -9.61 11.48
N GLY A 262 -9.87 -10.37 12.10
CA GLY A 262 -11.06 -9.86 12.78
C GLY A 262 -12.27 -9.62 11.88
N VAL A 263 -12.15 -9.82 10.58
CA VAL A 263 -13.30 -9.83 9.65
C VAL A 263 -14.07 -11.12 9.82
N ARG A 264 -15.40 -11.02 9.78
CA ARG A 264 -16.35 -12.11 9.98
C ARG A 264 -17.14 -12.39 8.71
N PRO A 265 -17.77 -13.58 8.58
CA PRO A 265 -18.58 -13.87 7.41
C PRO A 265 -19.72 -12.87 7.18
N ASP A 266 -20.37 -12.38 8.22
CA ASP A 266 -21.49 -11.44 8.17
C ASP A 266 -21.10 -9.97 7.95
N ASP A 267 -19.81 -9.67 7.88
CA ASP A 267 -19.34 -8.31 7.63
C ASP A 267 -19.55 -7.85 6.19
N VAL A 268 -19.72 -6.53 6.06
CA VAL A 268 -19.65 -5.80 4.80
C VAL A 268 -18.38 -4.94 4.82
N VAL A 269 -17.45 -5.27 3.94
CA VAL A 269 -16.13 -4.63 3.85
C VAL A 269 -16.16 -3.50 2.82
N TYR A 270 -15.93 -2.26 3.26
CA TYR A 270 -15.76 -1.10 2.35
C TYR A 270 -14.39 -1.17 1.67
N LEU A 271 -14.36 -1.47 0.39
CA LEU A 271 -13.16 -1.57 -0.42
C LEU A 271 -13.06 -0.38 -1.39
N ASN A 272 -12.31 0.62 -0.99
CA ASN A 272 -12.05 1.86 -1.74
C ASN A 272 -10.60 1.99 -2.23
N LEU A 273 -9.71 1.12 -1.75
CA LEU A 273 -8.32 1.10 -2.18
C LEU A 273 -8.18 0.37 -3.52
N PRO A 274 -7.21 0.79 -4.38
CA PRO A 274 -7.03 0.19 -5.70
C PRO A 274 -6.77 -1.32 -5.65
N LEU A 275 -7.54 -2.08 -6.43
CA LEU A 275 -7.39 -3.54 -6.57
C LEU A 275 -6.06 -3.94 -7.23
N TYR A 276 -5.42 -3.05 -7.99
CA TYR A 276 -4.09 -3.30 -8.56
C TYR A 276 -2.94 -3.14 -7.54
N HIS A 277 -3.24 -2.78 -6.28
CA HIS A 277 -2.28 -2.70 -5.18
C HIS A 277 -2.52 -3.78 -4.11
N THR A 278 -1.44 -4.15 -3.41
CA THR A 278 -1.47 -5.17 -2.36
C THR A 278 -2.51 -4.92 -1.28
N ALA A 279 -2.72 -3.68 -0.85
CA ALA A 279 -3.69 -3.37 0.20
C ALA A 279 -5.12 -3.67 -0.26
N GLY A 280 -5.56 -3.13 -1.40
CA GLY A 280 -6.89 -3.40 -1.94
C GLY A 280 -7.08 -4.87 -2.30
N PHE A 281 -6.09 -5.45 -2.98
CA PHE A 281 -6.19 -6.83 -3.45
C PHE A 281 -6.10 -7.86 -2.30
N PHE A 282 -5.06 -7.79 -1.44
CA PHE A 282 -4.90 -8.82 -0.42
C PHE A 282 -5.88 -8.63 0.72
N ILE A 283 -5.89 -7.45 1.35
CA ILE A 283 -6.69 -7.24 2.56
C ILE A 283 -8.17 -7.17 2.22
N GLY A 284 -8.55 -6.39 1.19
CA GLY A 284 -9.93 -6.23 0.79
C GLY A 284 -10.49 -7.44 0.06
N PHE A 285 -9.94 -7.76 -1.11
CA PHE A 285 -10.51 -8.77 -2.00
C PHE A 285 -10.23 -10.20 -1.55
N ILE A 286 -8.95 -10.58 -1.38
CA ILE A 286 -8.56 -11.93 -0.92
C ILE A 286 -9.05 -12.18 0.51
N GLY A 287 -9.02 -11.15 1.38
CA GLY A 287 -9.55 -11.24 2.74
C GLY A 287 -11.04 -11.56 2.78
N SER A 288 -11.82 -10.97 1.89
CA SER A 288 -13.26 -11.26 1.78
C SER A 288 -13.52 -12.67 1.24
N ILE A 289 -12.71 -13.18 0.31
CA ILE A 289 -12.77 -14.58 -0.12
C ILE A 289 -12.46 -15.52 1.05
N GLU A 290 -11.43 -15.22 1.85
CA GLU A 290 -11.09 -16.06 3.01
C GLU A 290 -12.22 -16.15 4.01
N THR A 291 -12.79 -15.02 4.37
CA THR A 291 -13.82 -14.94 5.41
C THR A 291 -15.22 -15.26 4.91
N GLY A 292 -15.46 -15.18 3.60
CA GLY A 292 -16.80 -15.30 3.02
C GLY A 292 -17.65 -14.04 3.25
N SER A 293 -17.04 -12.88 3.47
CA SER A 293 -17.72 -11.60 3.70
C SER A 293 -18.21 -10.95 2.40
N THR A 294 -19.04 -9.92 2.53
CA THR A 294 -19.50 -9.09 1.39
C THR A 294 -18.54 -7.93 1.16
N ILE A 295 -18.21 -7.65 -0.08
CA ILE A 295 -17.44 -6.47 -0.49
C ILE A 295 -18.41 -5.38 -0.95
N PHE A 296 -18.37 -4.20 -0.34
CA PHE A 296 -18.88 -2.99 -0.94
C PHE A 296 -17.72 -2.31 -1.68
N LEU A 297 -17.67 -2.53 -2.99
CA LEU A 297 -16.61 -2.05 -3.86
C LEU A 297 -16.90 -0.62 -4.31
N LYS A 298 -15.95 0.26 -4.10
CA LYS A 298 -16.06 1.66 -4.54
C LYS A 298 -15.07 1.92 -5.66
N ARG A 299 -15.56 2.51 -6.74
CA ARG A 299 -14.74 2.86 -7.91
C ARG A 299 -13.63 3.84 -7.56
N LYS A 300 -13.97 4.88 -6.79
CA LYS A 300 -13.05 5.92 -6.32
C LYS A 300 -13.44 6.35 -4.91
N PHE A 301 -12.45 6.60 -4.07
CA PHE A 301 -12.66 7.15 -2.73
C PHE A 301 -13.27 8.56 -2.82
N SER A 302 -14.27 8.82 -1.96
CA SER A 302 -14.87 10.13 -1.74
C SER A 302 -15.08 10.35 -0.25
N ALA A 303 -14.37 11.30 0.34
CA ALA A 303 -14.47 11.59 1.76
C ALA A 303 -15.86 12.10 2.16
N SER A 304 -16.52 12.88 1.31
CA SER A 304 -17.86 13.43 1.56
C SER A 304 -18.97 12.38 1.49
N GLN A 305 -18.81 11.32 0.69
CA GLN A 305 -19.81 10.25 0.54
C GLN A 305 -19.56 9.05 1.47
N PHE A 306 -18.38 8.96 2.06
CA PHE A 306 -17.92 7.76 2.76
C PHE A 306 -18.89 7.26 3.85
N TRP A 307 -19.29 8.14 4.76
CA TRP A 307 -20.15 7.76 5.86
C TRP A 307 -21.60 7.50 5.44
N ASP A 308 -22.08 8.20 4.39
CA ASP A 308 -23.40 7.92 3.78
C ASP A 308 -23.41 6.56 3.11
N ASP A 309 -22.36 6.20 2.41
CA ASP A 309 -22.17 4.86 1.86
C ASP A 309 -22.15 3.80 2.97
N CYS A 310 -21.41 4.06 4.05
CA CYS A 310 -21.35 3.13 5.20
C CYS A 310 -22.72 2.89 5.81
N ARG A 311 -23.55 3.93 5.96
CA ARG A 311 -24.91 3.83 6.47
C ARG A 311 -25.83 3.07 5.50
N ARG A 312 -25.82 3.47 4.22
CA ARG A 312 -26.67 2.91 3.17
C ARG A 312 -26.45 1.42 2.95
N HIS A 313 -25.20 0.99 2.99
CA HIS A 313 -24.79 -0.38 2.69
C HIS A 313 -24.50 -1.21 3.94
N ASN A 314 -24.81 -0.70 5.15
CA ASN A 314 -24.56 -1.38 6.42
C ASN A 314 -23.11 -1.87 6.57
N VAL A 315 -22.15 -1.04 6.16
CA VAL A 315 -20.73 -1.36 6.25
C VAL A 315 -20.32 -1.55 7.71
N THR A 316 -19.56 -2.61 7.98
CA THR A 316 -19.09 -2.97 9.32
C THR A 316 -17.57 -2.95 9.43
N VAL A 317 -16.88 -3.08 8.30
CA VAL A 317 -15.42 -3.04 8.22
C VAL A 317 -15.00 -2.04 7.14
N VAL A 318 -14.06 -1.17 7.47
CA VAL A 318 -13.50 -0.23 6.50
C VAL A 318 -12.01 -0.51 6.29
N GLN A 319 -11.59 -0.43 5.04
CA GLN A 319 -10.18 -0.50 4.69
C GLN A 319 -9.64 0.92 4.50
N TYR A 320 -8.46 1.18 5.05
CA TYR A 320 -7.85 2.51 4.98
C TYR A 320 -6.35 2.48 4.66
N ILE A 321 -5.85 3.63 4.26
CA ILE A 321 -4.48 4.09 4.43
C ILE A 321 -4.56 5.39 5.23
N GLY A 322 -3.48 5.79 5.92
CA GLY A 322 -3.51 6.94 6.84
C GLY A 322 -4.13 8.20 6.26
N GLU A 323 -3.87 8.50 4.98
CA GLU A 323 -4.44 9.64 4.28
C GLU A 323 -5.97 9.56 4.12
N VAL A 324 -6.53 8.36 3.95
CA VAL A 324 -8.00 8.19 3.91
C VAL A 324 -8.62 8.64 5.23
N LEU A 325 -8.08 8.18 6.38
CA LEU A 325 -8.59 8.59 7.69
C LEU A 325 -8.41 10.11 7.91
N ARG A 326 -7.29 10.67 7.49
CA ARG A 326 -7.05 12.11 7.56
C ARG A 326 -8.07 12.89 6.74
N TYR A 327 -8.37 12.48 5.51
CA TYR A 327 -9.40 13.13 4.69
C TYR A 327 -10.79 13.05 5.35
N LEU A 328 -11.13 11.93 5.99
CA LEU A 328 -12.39 11.81 6.73
C LEU A 328 -12.44 12.78 7.90
N CYS A 329 -11.35 12.94 8.65
CA CYS A 329 -11.27 13.93 9.74
C CYS A 329 -11.39 15.37 9.23
N CYS A 330 -10.94 15.69 8.01
CA CYS A 330 -11.05 17.01 7.41
C CYS A 330 -12.46 17.35 6.85
N THR A 331 -13.41 16.40 6.79
CA THR A 331 -14.77 16.71 6.33
C THR A 331 -15.52 17.58 7.35
N PRO A 332 -16.55 18.35 6.96
CA PRO A 332 -17.40 19.07 7.92
C PRO A 332 -17.99 18.14 8.98
N LYS A 333 -18.03 18.57 10.24
CA LYS A 333 -18.64 17.78 11.33
C LYS A 333 -20.14 17.65 11.13
N SER A 334 -20.70 16.49 11.47
CA SER A 334 -22.11 16.17 11.35
C SER A 334 -22.62 15.46 12.60
N GLU A 335 -23.89 15.70 12.96
CA GLU A 335 -24.57 14.96 14.02
C GLU A 335 -24.69 13.44 13.72
N ASN A 336 -24.46 13.08 12.46
CA ASN A 336 -24.50 11.70 12.00
C ASN A 336 -23.12 11.02 12.00
N ASP A 337 -22.04 11.71 12.42
CA ASP A 337 -20.68 11.16 12.39
C ASP A 337 -20.54 9.82 13.13
N LYS A 338 -21.29 9.62 14.22
CA LYS A 338 -21.28 8.37 14.99
C LYS A 338 -22.43 7.41 14.65
N LYS A 339 -23.31 7.77 13.69
CA LYS A 339 -24.48 6.96 13.33
C LYS A 339 -24.12 5.98 12.19
N HIS A 340 -23.34 4.96 12.46
CA HIS A 340 -22.95 3.91 11.51
C HIS A 340 -22.71 2.57 12.24
N LYS A 341 -22.53 1.49 11.46
CA LYS A 341 -22.26 0.14 11.98
C LYS A 341 -20.79 -0.28 11.88
N VAL A 342 -19.90 0.63 11.47
CA VAL A 342 -18.48 0.34 11.35
C VAL A 342 -17.90 0.03 12.73
N ARG A 343 -17.36 -1.17 12.89
CA ARG A 343 -16.76 -1.68 14.13
C ARG A 343 -15.26 -1.88 14.03
N LEU A 344 -14.73 -2.01 12.80
CA LEU A 344 -13.34 -2.35 12.54
C LEU A 344 -12.80 -1.53 11.37
N ALA A 345 -11.64 -0.96 11.54
CA ALA A 345 -10.85 -0.32 10.50
C ALA A 345 -9.51 -1.06 10.35
N ILE A 346 -9.18 -1.53 9.13
CA ILE A 346 -7.96 -2.26 8.84
C ILE A 346 -7.16 -1.47 7.81
N GLY A 347 -5.92 -1.15 8.13
CA GLY A 347 -5.09 -0.40 7.20
C GLY A 347 -3.67 -0.15 7.71
N ASN A 348 -3.00 0.78 7.06
CA ASN A 348 -1.62 1.12 7.38
C ASN A 348 -1.33 2.61 7.17
N GLY A 349 -0.31 3.11 7.88
CA GLY A 349 0.22 4.45 7.70
C GLY A 349 -0.60 5.55 8.39
N VAL A 350 -1.41 5.23 9.40
CA VAL A 350 -2.12 6.25 10.17
C VAL A 350 -1.20 6.90 11.21
N ARG A 351 -1.17 8.23 11.22
CA ARG A 351 -0.46 9.02 12.23
C ARG A 351 -1.21 8.99 13.55
N ALA A 352 -0.48 9.07 14.67
CA ALA A 352 -1.06 8.94 16.00
C ALA A 352 -2.15 9.99 16.30
N GLU A 353 -1.95 11.23 15.88
CA GLU A 353 -2.91 12.33 16.04
C GLU A 353 -4.17 12.11 15.19
N VAL A 354 -4.02 11.69 13.93
CA VAL A 354 -5.15 11.35 13.05
C VAL A 354 -5.94 10.17 13.62
N TRP A 355 -5.25 9.18 14.20
CA TRP A 355 -5.91 8.05 14.83
C TRP A 355 -6.76 8.47 16.04
N ARG A 356 -6.23 9.34 16.92
CA ARG A 356 -7.00 9.89 18.05
C ARG A 356 -8.20 10.68 17.58
N GLU A 357 -8.00 11.62 16.64
CA GLU A 357 -9.07 12.46 16.09
C GLU A 357 -10.16 11.62 15.43
N PHE A 358 -9.78 10.57 14.69
CA PHE A 358 -10.71 9.65 14.06
C PHE A 358 -11.61 8.93 15.08
N LEU A 359 -11.03 8.41 16.17
CA LEU A 359 -11.81 7.75 17.23
C LEU A 359 -12.71 8.72 17.99
N ASP A 360 -12.20 9.89 18.32
CA ASP A 360 -12.97 10.92 19.04
C ASP A 360 -14.19 11.36 18.23
N ARG A 361 -14.01 11.53 16.94
CA ARG A 361 -15.05 12.01 16.05
C ARG A 361 -16.05 10.93 15.64
N PHE A 362 -15.58 9.77 15.21
CA PHE A 362 -16.42 8.74 14.61
C PHE A 362 -16.79 7.61 15.58
N GLY A 363 -16.26 7.61 16.77
CA GLY A 363 -16.64 6.70 17.85
C GLY A 363 -15.68 5.52 18.02
N ASN A 364 -16.13 4.54 18.82
CA ASN A 364 -15.28 3.43 19.24
C ASN A 364 -15.16 2.36 18.13
N ILE A 365 -14.26 2.63 17.18
CA ILE A 365 -13.91 1.71 16.08
C ILE A 365 -12.58 1.03 16.43
N GLU A 366 -12.54 -0.31 16.38
CA GLU A 366 -11.26 -1.03 16.53
C GLU A 366 -10.37 -0.72 15.32
N VAL A 367 -9.19 -0.15 15.54
CA VAL A 367 -8.24 0.15 14.48
C VAL A 367 -7.11 -0.88 14.50
N ARG A 368 -6.98 -1.66 13.43
CA ARG A 368 -5.90 -2.62 13.22
C ARG A 368 -4.91 -2.07 12.21
N GLU A 369 -3.94 -1.32 12.74
CA GLU A 369 -2.80 -0.87 11.97
C GLU A 369 -1.88 -2.05 11.68
N PHE A 370 -1.42 -2.17 10.42
CA PHE A 370 -0.45 -3.19 10.05
C PHE A 370 0.71 -2.60 9.26
N TYR A 371 1.81 -3.32 9.22
CA TYR A 371 2.95 -3.05 8.34
C TYR A 371 3.21 -4.24 7.43
N ALA A 372 3.34 -3.97 6.14
CA ALA A 372 3.84 -4.92 5.15
C ALA A 372 4.39 -4.17 3.93
N SER A 373 5.32 -4.77 3.21
CA SER A 373 5.75 -4.30 1.89
C SER A 373 5.40 -5.29 0.79
N THR A 374 5.18 -4.78 -0.42
CA THR A 374 4.73 -5.59 -1.57
C THR A 374 5.67 -6.76 -1.85
N GLU A 375 6.97 -6.54 -1.87
CA GLU A 375 8.01 -7.53 -2.07
C GLU A 375 8.52 -8.21 -0.79
N GLY A 376 8.24 -7.62 0.38
CA GLY A 376 8.78 -8.03 1.67
C GLY A 376 8.29 -9.39 2.14
N ASN A 377 8.98 -9.96 3.11
CA ASN A 377 8.72 -11.28 3.65
C ASN A 377 8.42 -11.28 5.17
N VAL A 378 8.16 -10.10 5.75
CA VAL A 378 7.71 -9.89 7.11
C VAL A 378 6.58 -8.88 7.15
N GLY A 379 5.68 -9.03 8.09
CA GLY A 379 4.60 -8.09 8.39
C GLY A 379 4.33 -8.04 9.88
N PHE A 380 3.78 -6.92 10.33
CA PHE A 380 3.37 -6.71 11.72
C PHE A 380 1.92 -6.29 11.75
N VAL A 381 1.23 -6.62 12.84
CA VAL A 381 -0.13 -6.17 13.12
C VAL A 381 -0.17 -5.63 14.54
N ASN A 382 -0.74 -4.47 14.71
CA ASN A 382 -0.98 -3.86 16.00
C ASN A 382 -2.24 -4.46 16.64
N TYR A 383 -2.11 -5.63 17.21
CA TYR A 383 -3.22 -6.34 17.89
C TYR A 383 -3.53 -5.77 19.29
N ALA A 384 -2.64 -4.91 19.82
CA ALA A 384 -2.81 -4.29 21.13
C ALA A 384 -3.55 -2.95 21.10
N GLY A 385 -3.83 -2.40 19.89
CA GLY A 385 -4.47 -1.09 19.74
C GLY A 385 -3.63 0.09 20.25
N LYS A 386 -2.30 -0.06 20.35
CA LYS A 386 -1.40 1.01 20.78
C LYS A 386 -1.32 2.07 19.70
N ILE A 387 -1.84 3.25 19.97
CA ILE A 387 -1.87 4.37 19.00
C ILE A 387 -0.46 4.72 18.53
N GLY A 388 -0.27 4.81 17.21
CA GLY A 388 0.99 5.12 16.55
C GLY A 388 1.93 3.93 16.34
N ALA A 389 1.71 2.78 16.99
CA ALA A 389 2.50 1.58 16.76
C ALA A 389 1.97 0.79 15.55
N ILE A 390 2.87 0.15 14.80
CA ILE A 390 2.54 -0.73 13.67
C ILE A 390 2.50 -2.22 14.06
N GLY A 391 2.92 -2.53 15.27
CA GLY A 391 2.95 -3.89 15.81
C GLY A 391 3.66 -3.97 17.13
N ARG A 392 3.83 -5.20 17.62
CA ARG A 392 4.56 -5.49 18.85
C ARG A 392 5.49 -6.69 18.64
N VAL A 393 6.70 -6.63 19.19
CA VAL A 393 7.65 -7.76 19.17
C VAL A 393 7.05 -8.89 19.98
N ASN A 394 6.81 -10.02 19.32
CA ASN A 394 6.35 -11.24 19.95
C ASN A 394 7.38 -12.34 19.71
N PHE A 395 7.74 -13.07 20.76
CA PHE A 395 8.77 -14.13 20.69
C PHE A 395 8.43 -15.20 19.64
N PHE A 396 7.17 -15.64 19.62
CA PHE A 396 6.73 -16.69 18.69
C PHE A 396 6.72 -16.21 17.24
N HIS A 397 6.24 -14.99 17.01
CA HIS A 397 6.30 -14.35 15.69
C HIS A 397 7.76 -14.20 15.20
N ARG A 398 8.66 -13.69 16.06
CA ARG A 398 10.09 -13.52 15.71
C ARG A 398 10.80 -14.85 15.43
N LYS A 399 10.34 -15.95 16.04
CA LYS A 399 10.88 -17.30 15.77
C LYS A 399 10.41 -17.85 14.42
N LEU A 400 9.16 -17.61 14.03
CA LEU A 400 8.60 -18.05 12.75
C LEU A 400 9.09 -17.19 11.57
N PHE A 401 9.13 -15.87 11.77
CA PHE A 401 9.56 -14.87 10.79
C PHE A 401 10.71 -14.05 11.41
N PRO A 402 11.95 -14.56 11.37
CA PRO A 402 13.07 -13.90 12.02
C PRO A 402 13.34 -12.53 11.38
N TYR A 403 13.32 -11.49 12.20
CA TYR A 403 13.64 -10.11 11.84
C TYR A 403 14.44 -9.43 12.95
N THR A 404 15.14 -8.37 12.57
CA THR A 404 15.83 -7.49 13.53
C THR A 404 15.93 -6.07 12.97
N LEU A 405 16.25 -5.12 13.84
CA LEU A 405 16.67 -3.78 13.47
C LEU A 405 18.19 -3.72 13.55
N ILE A 406 18.83 -3.23 12.49
CA ILE A 406 20.29 -3.06 12.43
C ILE A 406 20.65 -1.59 12.32
N GLN A 407 21.78 -1.21 12.87
CA GLN A 407 22.35 0.12 12.70
C GLN A 407 22.70 0.37 11.22
N TYR A 408 22.41 1.57 10.75
CA TYR A 408 22.64 1.95 9.37
C TYR A 408 23.32 3.30 9.26
N ASP A 409 24.42 3.35 8.52
CA ASP A 409 25.12 4.58 8.22
C ASP A 409 24.51 5.25 6.99
N LEU A 410 23.79 6.35 7.20
CA LEU A 410 23.11 7.08 6.13
C LEU A 410 24.08 7.89 5.23
N GLU A 411 25.32 8.16 5.69
CA GLU A 411 26.33 8.83 4.87
C GLU A 411 26.91 7.88 3.84
N ARG A 412 27.28 6.69 4.29
CA ARG A 412 27.88 5.65 3.45
C ARG A 412 26.83 4.84 2.68
N ASP A 413 25.56 5.02 3.02
CA ASP A 413 24.42 4.23 2.51
C ASP A 413 24.62 2.72 2.68
N GLU A 414 25.14 2.32 3.88
CA GLU A 414 25.46 0.93 4.19
C GLU A 414 25.18 0.56 5.66
N PRO A 415 24.92 -0.74 5.96
CA PRO A 415 24.78 -1.21 7.33
C PRO A 415 26.09 -1.09 8.10
N VAL A 416 26.01 -0.68 9.38
CA VAL A 416 27.16 -0.71 10.30
C VAL A 416 27.53 -2.18 10.60
N ARG A 417 28.80 -2.51 10.49
CA ARG A 417 29.32 -3.87 10.69
C ARG A 417 30.38 -3.91 11.79
N ASP A 418 30.40 -5.02 12.52
CA ASP A 418 31.43 -5.32 13.52
C ASP A 418 32.75 -5.79 12.88
N VAL A 419 33.74 -6.09 13.73
CA VAL A 419 35.07 -6.57 13.31
C VAL A 419 35.02 -7.92 12.55
N ASN A 420 33.94 -8.68 12.71
CA ASN A 420 33.73 -9.95 12.01
C ASN A 420 33.00 -9.74 10.67
N GLY A 421 32.62 -8.50 10.32
CA GLY A 421 31.84 -8.15 9.15
C GLY A 421 30.37 -8.54 9.23
N LEU A 422 29.81 -8.70 10.46
CA LEU A 422 28.40 -8.90 10.73
C LEU A 422 27.75 -7.56 11.05
N CYS A 423 26.42 -7.45 10.78
CA CYS A 423 25.70 -6.23 11.09
C CYS A 423 25.51 -6.06 12.61
N VAL A 424 25.56 -4.82 13.07
CA VAL A 424 25.31 -4.45 14.46
C VAL A 424 23.81 -4.25 14.67
N GLU A 425 23.21 -4.94 15.65
CA GLU A 425 21.79 -4.73 15.99
C GLU A 425 21.60 -3.36 16.66
N SER A 426 20.48 -2.67 16.33
CA SER A 426 20.10 -1.43 17.00
C SER A 426 19.53 -1.74 18.39
N PRO A 427 19.97 -1.04 19.44
CA PRO A 427 19.39 -1.14 20.76
C PRO A 427 17.90 -0.73 20.79
N LYS A 428 17.16 -1.20 21.79
CA LYS A 428 15.80 -0.70 22.02
C LYS A 428 15.82 0.80 22.31
N GLY A 429 14.86 1.50 21.76
CA GLY A 429 14.76 2.96 21.83
C GLY A 429 15.44 3.68 20.68
N GLU A 430 16.39 3.04 20.01
CA GLU A 430 17.10 3.62 18.86
C GLU A 430 16.46 3.22 17.52
N VAL A 431 16.68 4.07 16.53
CA VAL A 431 16.23 3.83 15.16
C VAL A 431 17.17 2.86 14.47
N GLY A 432 16.62 1.91 13.74
CA GLY A 432 17.38 0.95 12.94
C GLY A 432 16.66 0.54 11.67
N LEU A 433 17.42 0.02 10.72
CA LEU A 433 16.90 -0.54 9.48
C LEU A 433 16.26 -1.90 9.75
N LEU A 434 14.98 -2.06 9.38
CA LEU A 434 14.33 -3.37 9.45
C LEU A 434 14.89 -4.31 8.39
N VAL A 435 15.37 -5.45 8.85
CA VAL A 435 15.79 -6.56 8.00
C VAL A 435 15.12 -7.86 8.45
N SER A 436 14.73 -8.71 7.49
CA SER A 436 14.05 -9.97 7.80
C SER A 436 14.68 -11.14 7.06
N LYS A 437 14.87 -12.25 7.76
CA LYS A 437 15.56 -13.43 7.25
C LYS A 437 14.77 -14.08 6.12
N VAL A 438 15.45 -14.39 5.02
CA VAL A 438 14.86 -15.15 3.92
C VAL A 438 14.86 -16.63 4.32
N THR A 439 13.68 -17.23 4.39
CA THR A 439 13.46 -18.62 4.79
C THR A 439 12.51 -19.33 3.84
N GLY A 440 12.36 -20.64 3.98
CA GLY A 440 11.39 -21.41 3.19
C GLY A 440 9.92 -21.04 3.45
N ILE A 441 9.60 -20.54 4.65
CA ILE A 441 8.25 -20.07 5.02
C ILE A 441 8.06 -18.62 4.57
N ALA A 442 9.10 -17.80 4.68
CA ALA A 442 9.13 -16.39 4.32
C ALA A 442 10.16 -16.12 3.20
N PRO A 443 9.90 -16.55 1.96
CA PRO A 443 10.81 -16.35 0.85
C PRO A 443 10.78 -14.89 0.37
N PHE A 444 11.91 -14.43 -0.15
CA PHE A 444 12.00 -13.22 -0.95
C PHE A 444 12.22 -13.62 -2.41
N VAL A 445 11.28 -13.30 -3.29
CA VAL A 445 11.33 -13.70 -4.71
C VAL A 445 12.01 -12.63 -5.55
N GLY A 446 11.78 -11.34 -5.24
CA GLY A 446 12.36 -10.21 -5.96
C GLY A 446 11.47 -9.65 -7.07
N TYR A 447 12.12 -9.00 -8.05
CA TYR A 447 11.47 -8.31 -9.17
C TYR A 447 11.68 -9.08 -10.48
N VAL A 448 10.66 -9.04 -11.34
CA VAL A 448 10.75 -9.66 -12.67
C VAL A 448 11.83 -8.99 -13.50
N GLN A 449 12.71 -9.80 -14.11
CA GLN A 449 13.77 -9.35 -15.04
C GLN A 449 14.65 -8.21 -14.51
N ASN A 450 14.74 -8.05 -13.18
CA ASN A 450 15.53 -6.97 -12.57
C ASN A 450 16.39 -7.51 -11.42
N GLU A 451 17.39 -8.35 -11.79
CA GLU A 451 18.28 -8.97 -10.81
C GLU A 451 19.10 -7.92 -10.04
N LYS A 452 19.56 -6.85 -10.71
CA LYS A 452 20.32 -5.77 -10.05
C LYS A 452 19.53 -5.13 -8.90
N GLN A 453 18.24 -4.89 -9.08
CA GLN A 453 17.39 -4.32 -8.02
C GLN A 453 16.99 -5.37 -6.99
N THR A 454 16.86 -6.64 -7.41
CA THR A 454 16.62 -7.76 -6.51
C THR A 454 17.82 -7.96 -5.57
N GLU A 455 19.06 -7.93 -6.08
CA GLU A 455 20.28 -8.03 -5.27
C GLU A 455 20.44 -6.85 -4.30
N LYS A 456 20.07 -5.63 -4.68
CA LYS A 456 20.06 -4.48 -3.74
C LYS A 456 19.17 -4.69 -2.51
N LYS A 457 18.16 -5.54 -2.63
CA LYS A 457 17.26 -5.91 -1.51
C LYS A 457 17.74 -7.13 -0.73
N ARG A 458 18.82 -7.78 -1.14
CA ARG A 458 19.45 -8.92 -0.46
C ARG A 458 20.61 -8.45 0.39
N LEU A 459 20.55 -8.71 1.70
CA LEU A 459 21.61 -8.40 2.63
C LEU A 459 22.19 -9.71 3.19
N ARG A 460 23.50 -9.89 3.04
CA ARG A 460 24.22 -11.09 3.44
C ARG A 460 25.05 -10.83 4.69
N ASN A 461 25.34 -11.90 5.46
CA ASN A 461 26.15 -11.82 6.69
C ASN A 461 25.58 -10.80 7.67
N VAL A 462 24.28 -10.93 8.01
CA VAL A 462 23.60 -10.01 8.94
C VAL A 462 23.93 -10.38 10.37
N LEU A 463 23.44 -11.52 10.87
CA LEU A 463 23.71 -11.99 12.24
C LEU A 463 24.67 -13.17 12.27
N LYS A 464 24.82 -13.88 11.15
CA LYS A 464 25.72 -15.03 11.01
C LYS A 464 26.32 -15.06 9.61
N LYS A 465 27.54 -15.58 9.48
CA LYS A 465 28.17 -15.79 8.17
C LYS A 465 27.28 -16.69 7.31
N GLY A 466 27.04 -16.28 6.07
CA GLY A 466 26.26 -17.01 5.05
C GLY A 466 24.74 -16.85 5.20
N ASP A 467 24.21 -16.13 6.18
CA ASP A 467 22.78 -15.84 6.24
C ASP A 467 22.35 -14.82 5.17
N LEU A 468 21.07 -14.84 4.84
CA LEU A 468 20.46 -13.96 3.83
C LEU A 468 19.22 -13.30 4.42
N TYR A 469 19.18 -12.00 4.34
CA TYR A 469 18.06 -11.17 4.78
C TYR A 469 17.53 -10.30 3.65
N PHE A 470 16.25 -10.00 3.72
CA PHE A 470 15.61 -8.96 2.93
C PHE A 470 15.82 -7.61 3.60
N ASN A 471 16.31 -6.64 2.84
CA ASN A 471 16.43 -5.24 3.24
C ASN A 471 15.12 -4.52 2.90
N SER A 472 14.34 -4.15 3.92
CA SER A 472 13.07 -3.45 3.72
C SER A 472 13.27 -2.05 3.12
N GLY A 473 14.33 -1.36 3.51
CA GLY A 473 14.54 0.06 3.25
C GLY A 473 13.73 0.97 4.18
N ASP A 474 13.13 0.40 5.25
CA ASP A 474 12.32 1.13 6.21
C ASP A 474 13.03 1.20 7.57
N LEU A 475 13.11 2.39 8.13
CA LEU A 475 13.65 2.67 9.47
C LEU A 475 12.55 2.54 10.50
N MET A 476 12.85 1.83 11.58
CA MET A 476 11.91 1.56 12.66
C MET A 476 12.57 1.72 14.03
N ARG A 477 11.74 1.87 15.05
CA ARG A 477 12.15 1.91 16.46
C ARG A 477 11.31 0.92 17.26
N ILE A 478 11.95 0.21 18.20
CA ILE A 478 11.28 -0.65 19.16
C ILE A 478 11.43 0.01 20.53
N ASP A 479 10.31 0.29 21.23
CA ASP A 479 10.33 0.88 22.55
C ASP A 479 10.60 -0.15 23.67
N SER A 480 10.66 0.33 24.94
CA SER A 480 10.84 -0.50 26.13
C SER A 480 9.76 -1.56 26.29
N ASP A 481 8.52 -1.25 25.88
CA ASP A 481 7.36 -2.13 25.94
C ASP A 481 7.26 -3.10 24.75
N ASN A 482 8.27 -3.12 23.89
CA ASN A 482 8.33 -3.92 22.65
C ASN A 482 7.36 -3.49 21.54
N PHE A 483 6.80 -2.30 21.56
CA PHE A 483 6.04 -1.78 20.41
C PHE A 483 6.97 -1.32 19.31
N ILE A 484 6.55 -1.58 18.07
CA ILE A 484 7.30 -1.25 16.86
C ILE A 484 6.66 0.00 16.24
N TYR A 485 7.48 0.98 15.94
CA TYR A 485 7.06 2.25 15.30
C TYR A 485 7.81 2.43 13.99
N PHE A 486 7.07 2.76 12.95
CA PHE A 486 7.65 3.22 11.69
C PHE A 486 8.23 4.62 11.90
N GLN A 487 9.44 4.86 11.42
CA GLN A 487 10.09 6.17 11.53
C GLN A 487 10.14 6.86 10.18
N ASP A 488 10.81 6.26 9.20
CA ASP A 488 10.93 6.82 7.85
C ASP A 488 11.44 5.75 6.86
N ARG A 489 11.59 6.13 5.60
CA ARG A 489 12.28 5.33 4.58
C ARG A 489 13.69 5.84 4.39
N LEU A 490 14.64 4.92 4.14
CA LEU A 490 16.03 5.27 3.85
C LEU A 490 16.16 6.31 2.73
N GLY A 491 15.34 6.19 1.66
CA GLY A 491 15.38 7.12 0.53
C GLY A 491 14.73 8.49 0.79
N ASP A 492 13.94 8.61 1.84
CA ASP A 492 13.23 9.84 2.21
C ASP A 492 13.96 10.62 3.31
N THR A 493 14.62 9.92 4.24
CA THR A 493 15.45 10.53 5.27
C THR A 493 16.61 11.32 4.64
N PHE A 494 16.90 12.50 5.14
CA PHE A 494 18.04 13.30 4.71
C PHE A 494 18.95 13.67 5.90
N ARG A 495 20.20 14.06 5.59
CA ARG A 495 21.17 14.46 6.59
C ARG A 495 21.56 15.92 6.41
N TRP A 496 21.56 16.66 7.53
CA TRP A 496 21.96 18.05 7.58
C TRP A 496 22.78 18.35 8.84
N LYS A 497 23.93 19.03 8.67
CA LYS A 497 24.86 19.38 9.76
C LYS A 497 25.27 18.19 10.64
N GLY A 498 25.47 17.01 10.00
CA GLY A 498 25.86 15.80 10.71
C GLY A 498 24.70 15.02 11.36
N GLU A 499 23.46 15.53 11.31
CA GLU A 499 22.31 14.94 11.94
C GLU A 499 21.30 14.38 10.93
N ASN A 500 20.68 13.26 11.27
CA ASN A 500 19.66 12.62 10.44
C ASN A 500 18.29 13.23 10.72
N VAL A 501 17.56 13.56 9.66
CA VAL A 501 16.23 14.15 9.74
C VAL A 501 15.20 13.20 9.12
N ALA A 502 14.26 12.72 9.92
CA ALA A 502 13.13 11.94 9.47
C ALA A 502 12.06 12.87 8.87
N THR A 503 11.74 12.69 7.60
CA THR A 503 10.80 13.57 6.89
C THR A 503 9.39 13.49 7.44
N THR A 504 9.00 12.32 7.95
CA THR A 504 7.68 12.09 8.57
C THR A 504 7.54 12.88 9.86
N GLU A 505 8.54 12.89 10.74
CA GLU A 505 8.53 13.65 11.99
C GLU A 505 8.33 15.14 11.72
N VAL A 506 9.11 15.70 10.81
CA VAL A 506 9.02 17.13 10.46
C VAL A 506 7.66 17.46 9.82
N SER A 507 7.15 16.57 8.96
CA SER A 507 5.83 16.72 8.34
C SER A 507 4.71 16.74 9.37
N ASP A 508 4.79 15.86 10.38
CA ASP A 508 3.81 15.76 11.45
C ASP A 508 3.80 17.04 12.28
N ILE A 509 4.97 17.52 12.71
CA ILE A 509 5.09 18.77 13.45
C ILE A 509 4.55 19.95 12.63
N LEU A 510 4.87 20.07 11.35
CA LEU A 510 4.34 21.14 10.49
C LEU A 510 2.81 21.15 10.46
N THR A 511 2.18 19.99 10.30
CA THR A 511 0.71 19.89 10.22
C THR A 511 0.01 20.22 11.56
N MET A 512 0.70 20.05 12.69
CA MET A 512 0.20 20.45 14.01
C MET A 512 0.14 21.97 14.21
N SER A 513 0.75 22.79 13.36
CA SER A 513 0.70 24.26 13.44
C SER A 513 -0.71 24.85 13.31
N GLY A 514 -1.68 24.06 12.85
CA GLY A 514 -3.10 24.42 12.74
C GLY A 514 -3.48 25.17 11.47
N CYS A 515 -2.57 25.87 10.80
CA CYS A 515 -2.84 26.56 9.52
C CYS A 515 -2.53 25.71 8.28
N LEU A 516 -1.73 24.64 8.43
CA LEU A 516 -1.38 23.77 7.33
C LEU A 516 -2.32 22.57 7.26
N LYS A 517 -2.77 22.25 6.05
CA LYS A 517 -3.58 21.07 5.76
C LYS A 517 -2.71 19.84 5.51
N GLU A 518 -1.64 20.02 4.74
CA GLU A 518 -0.71 18.96 4.35
C GLU A 518 0.71 19.51 4.33
N ALA A 519 1.67 18.65 4.66
CA ALA A 519 3.09 18.93 4.51
C ALA A 519 3.81 17.72 3.89
N ASN A 520 4.64 17.95 2.88
CA ASN A 520 5.51 16.96 2.26
C ASN A 520 6.94 17.43 2.42
N VAL A 521 7.70 16.78 3.29
CA VAL A 521 9.07 17.17 3.66
C VAL A 521 10.10 16.34 2.89
N TYR A 522 11.14 16.98 2.41
CA TYR A 522 12.22 16.38 1.64
C TYR A 522 13.51 17.16 1.80
N GLY A 523 14.62 16.50 1.49
CA GLY A 523 15.94 17.14 1.52
C GLY A 523 16.36 17.65 0.16
N VAL A 524 16.78 18.92 0.05
CA VAL A 524 17.33 19.54 -1.15
C VAL A 524 18.83 19.82 -1.01
N ARG A 525 19.58 19.74 -2.10
CA ARG A 525 21.00 20.08 -2.11
C ARG A 525 21.17 21.58 -2.20
N VAL A 526 22.10 22.11 -1.40
CA VAL A 526 22.51 23.52 -1.46
C VAL A 526 23.97 23.59 -1.91
N PRO A 527 24.29 24.39 -2.93
CA PRO A 527 25.68 24.55 -3.40
C PRO A 527 26.63 24.92 -2.25
N GLY A 528 27.80 24.29 -2.20
CA GLY A 528 28.81 24.55 -1.18
C GLY A 528 28.52 23.99 0.22
N HIS A 529 27.47 23.17 0.39
CA HIS A 529 27.19 22.52 1.66
C HIS A 529 27.14 20.99 1.48
N GLU A 530 27.65 20.27 2.48
CA GLU A 530 27.53 18.82 2.55
C GLU A 530 26.12 18.43 3.06
N GLY A 531 25.60 17.31 2.53
CA GLY A 531 24.29 16.79 2.89
C GLY A 531 23.14 17.43 2.10
N ARG A 532 21.96 17.38 2.69
CA ARG A 532 20.72 17.97 2.15
C ARG A 532 20.04 18.77 3.24
N ILE A 533 19.55 19.94 2.91
CA ILE A 533 18.79 20.78 3.84
C ILE A 533 17.30 20.51 3.73
N GLY A 534 16.57 20.63 4.82
CA GLY A 534 15.14 20.41 4.85
C GLY A 534 14.36 21.44 4.04
N MET A 535 13.45 20.97 3.19
CA MET A 535 12.45 21.75 2.48
C MET A 535 11.09 21.09 2.66
N ALA A 536 10.03 21.90 2.77
CA ALA A 536 8.66 21.44 2.90
C ALA A 536 7.76 22.04 1.83
N ALA A 537 7.07 21.21 1.04
CA ALA A 537 5.92 21.63 0.26
C ALA A 537 4.68 21.52 1.16
N VAL A 538 3.87 22.58 1.24
CA VAL A 538 2.72 22.64 2.14
C VAL A 538 1.47 23.11 1.41
N THR A 539 0.29 22.66 1.87
CA THR A 539 -1.00 23.22 1.47
C THR A 539 -1.66 23.87 2.70
N LEU A 540 -2.34 24.97 2.50
CA LEU A 540 -3.05 25.68 3.57
C LEU A 540 -4.43 25.06 3.82
N ARG A 541 -4.94 25.21 5.03
CA ARG A 541 -6.35 24.93 5.32
C ARG A 541 -7.25 25.97 4.66
N GLU A 542 -8.47 25.59 4.38
CA GLU A 542 -9.46 26.50 3.79
C GLU A 542 -9.71 27.71 4.69
N GLY A 543 -9.60 28.91 4.13
CA GLY A 543 -9.72 30.17 4.85
C GLY A 543 -8.47 30.63 5.61
N GLU A 544 -7.41 29.81 5.69
CA GLU A 544 -6.15 30.18 6.35
C GLU A 544 -5.19 30.86 5.35
N GLN A 545 -4.39 31.78 5.87
CA GLN A 545 -3.28 32.41 5.16
C GLN A 545 -1.95 31.90 5.73
N PHE A 546 -0.90 31.97 4.93
CA PHE A 546 0.43 31.58 5.37
C PHE A 546 0.97 32.62 6.37
N ASP A 547 1.19 32.18 7.59
CA ASP A 547 1.78 32.98 8.66
C ASP A 547 3.17 32.41 9.00
N GLY A 548 4.20 33.06 8.44
CA GLY A 548 5.59 32.64 8.59
C GLY A 548 6.09 32.72 10.05
N THR A 549 5.61 33.69 10.84
CA THR A 549 5.98 33.84 12.25
C THR A 549 5.35 32.77 13.12
N ARG A 550 4.09 32.44 12.88
CA ARG A 550 3.39 31.34 13.58
C ARG A 550 4.09 30.01 13.32
N ILE A 551 4.42 29.71 12.05
CA ILE A 551 5.11 28.47 11.69
C ILE A 551 6.52 28.43 12.27
N TYR A 552 7.29 29.53 12.20
CA TYR A 552 8.59 29.63 12.83
C TYR A 552 8.55 29.28 14.33
N ASN A 553 7.70 29.95 15.09
CA ASN A 553 7.57 29.72 16.53
C ASN A 553 7.18 28.28 16.83
N HIS A 554 6.26 27.72 16.04
CA HIS A 554 5.85 26.34 16.21
C HIS A 554 7.00 25.36 15.92
N MET A 555 7.76 25.56 14.84
CA MET A 555 8.89 24.70 14.50
C MET A 555 10.02 24.78 15.53
N VAL A 556 10.37 25.98 15.99
CA VAL A 556 11.43 26.17 17.00
C VAL A 556 11.07 25.52 18.34
N SER A 557 9.79 25.53 18.72
CA SER A 557 9.34 24.92 19.98
C SER A 557 9.29 23.38 19.95
N HIS A 558 9.27 22.75 18.76
CA HIS A 558 9.07 21.31 18.64
C HIS A 558 10.21 20.56 17.96
N LEU A 559 11.06 21.25 17.19
CA LEU A 559 12.16 20.63 16.44
C LEU A 559 13.51 21.25 16.75
N PRO A 560 14.57 20.44 16.82
CA PRO A 560 15.93 20.96 16.87
C PRO A 560 16.26 21.72 15.56
N SER A 561 17.16 22.68 15.63
CA SER A 561 17.46 23.60 14.53
C SER A 561 17.86 22.92 13.23
N TYR A 562 18.54 21.77 13.30
CA TYR A 562 18.94 21.01 12.12
C TYR A 562 17.76 20.33 11.41
N ALA A 563 16.67 20.05 12.12
CA ALA A 563 15.46 19.41 11.57
C ALA A 563 14.42 20.41 11.06
N GLN A 564 14.54 21.68 11.42
CA GLN A 564 13.66 22.75 10.94
C GLN A 564 13.83 22.94 9.43
N PRO A 565 12.78 22.84 8.60
CA PRO A 565 12.89 23.09 7.17
C PRO A 565 13.39 24.51 6.91
N ARG A 566 14.47 24.66 6.13
CA ARG A 566 14.97 25.98 5.74
C ARG A 566 14.11 26.64 4.68
N PHE A 567 13.44 25.83 3.87
CA PHE A 567 12.60 26.32 2.78
C PHE A 567 11.18 25.78 2.91
N ILE A 568 10.19 26.63 2.63
CA ILE A 568 8.78 26.27 2.53
C ILE A 568 8.27 26.69 1.16
N ARG A 569 7.55 25.77 0.48
CA ARG A 569 6.89 25.99 -0.80
C ARG A 569 5.38 25.81 -0.60
N ILE A 570 4.58 26.81 -0.98
CA ILE A 570 3.12 26.74 -0.83
C ILE A 570 2.52 26.21 -2.13
N ARG A 571 1.77 25.12 -2.02
CA ARG A 571 1.09 24.51 -3.15
C ARG A 571 -0.43 24.59 -2.98
N SER A 572 -1.16 24.70 -4.09
CA SER A 572 -2.61 24.60 -4.09
C SER A 572 -3.09 23.16 -3.87
N VAL A 573 -2.36 22.19 -4.44
CA VAL A 573 -2.67 20.75 -4.36
C VAL A 573 -1.37 19.97 -4.21
N MET A 574 -1.39 18.94 -3.35
CA MET A 574 -0.28 18.01 -3.19
C MET A 574 -0.42 16.85 -4.19
N GLU A 575 0.64 16.59 -4.96
CA GLU A 575 0.68 15.45 -5.87
C GLU A 575 0.84 14.15 -5.08
N VAL A 576 -0.07 13.19 -5.34
CA VAL A 576 -0.07 11.88 -4.69
C VAL A 576 -0.16 10.76 -5.71
N THR A 577 0.35 9.59 -5.33
CA THR A 577 0.16 8.37 -6.11
C THR A 577 -1.28 7.87 -6.03
N GLY A 578 -1.65 6.88 -6.85
CA GLY A 578 -2.97 6.22 -6.75
C GLY A 578 -3.26 5.56 -5.38
N THR A 579 -2.22 5.38 -4.54
CA THR A 579 -2.32 4.96 -3.13
C THR A 579 -2.13 6.13 -2.16
N PHE A 580 -2.39 7.35 -2.59
CA PHE A 580 -2.30 8.58 -1.79
C PHE A 580 -0.92 8.82 -1.13
N LYS A 581 0.14 8.18 -1.62
CA LYS A 581 1.51 8.49 -1.16
C LYS A 581 1.97 9.78 -1.82
N GLN A 582 2.45 10.72 -1.02
CA GLN A 582 3.00 11.99 -1.50
C GLN A 582 4.21 11.76 -2.41
N MET A 583 4.25 12.44 -3.55
CA MET A 583 5.34 12.36 -4.52
C MET A 583 6.41 13.38 -4.15
N LYS A 584 7.66 12.93 -3.98
CA LYS A 584 8.78 13.79 -3.57
C LYS A 584 9.77 14.05 -4.71
N LEU A 585 9.93 13.11 -5.66
CA LEU A 585 11.01 13.16 -6.65
C LEU A 585 11.03 14.49 -7.40
N LYS A 586 9.90 14.88 -7.99
CA LYS A 586 9.76 16.13 -8.73
C LYS A 586 10.07 17.36 -7.86
N LEU A 587 9.59 17.36 -6.61
CA LEU A 587 9.84 18.45 -5.65
C LEU A 587 11.34 18.58 -5.31
N VAL A 588 12.04 17.45 -5.17
CA VAL A 588 13.50 17.43 -4.93
C VAL A 588 14.28 17.91 -6.15
N GLU A 589 13.86 17.52 -7.36
CA GLU A 589 14.49 17.94 -8.62
C GLU A 589 14.29 19.44 -8.90
N GLU A 590 13.09 19.96 -8.66
CA GLU A 590 12.76 21.39 -8.81
C GLU A 590 13.49 22.26 -7.77
N GLY A 591 13.77 21.72 -6.57
CA GLY A 591 14.52 22.41 -5.52
C GLY A 591 13.85 23.69 -5.04
N PHE A 592 14.68 24.73 -4.77
CA PHE A 592 14.25 26.00 -4.18
C PHE A 592 14.60 27.24 -5.04
N ASP A 593 14.88 27.04 -6.33
CA ASP A 593 15.18 28.14 -7.25
C ASP A 593 13.88 28.88 -7.66
N PRO A 594 13.73 30.17 -7.28
CA PRO A 594 12.53 30.94 -7.61
C PRO A 594 12.38 31.22 -9.13
N ALA A 595 13.40 30.98 -9.94
CA ALA A 595 13.30 31.07 -11.39
C ALA A 595 12.65 29.81 -12.02
N LEU A 596 12.79 28.65 -11.35
CA LEU A 596 12.26 27.37 -11.82
C LEU A 596 10.93 27.00 -11.16
N VAL A 597 10.71 27.48 -9.92
CA VAL A 597 9.52 27.16 -9.12
C VAL A 597 8.56 28.33 -9.15
N GLN A 598 7.38 28.11 -9.73
CA GLN A 598 6.32 29.15 -9.83
C GLN A 598 5.50 29.32 -8.54
N ASP A 599 5.54 28.33 -7.64
CA ASP A 599 4.83 28.38 -6.37
C ASP A 599 5.52 29.37 -5.40
N PRO A 600 4.78 30.02 -4.48
CA PRO A 600 5.37 30.87 -3.46
C PRO A 600 6.40 30.12 -2.62
N LEU A 601 7.61 30.66 -2.57
CA LEU A 601 8.74 30.14 -1.81
C LEU A 601 9.08 31.04 -0.64
N TYR A 602 9.41 30.42 0.49
CA TYR A 602 9.82 31.10 1.71
C TYR A 602 11.10 30.48 2.26
N ILE A 603 11.90 31.30 2.92
CA ILE A 603 13.12 30.89 3.63
C ILE A 603 12.98 31.22 5.12
N LEU A 604 13.46 30.34 5.98
CA LEU A 604 13.54 30.57 7.41
C LEU A 604 14.59 31.64 7.70
N ASP A 605 14.13 32.77 8.26
CA ASP A 605 14.97 33.87 8.71
C ASP A 605 15.01 33.92 10.25
N ASP A 606 16.17 33.54 10.81
CA ASP A 606 16.36 33.48 12.26
C ASP A 606 16.40 34.89 12.90
N ARG A 607 16.67 35.96 12.12
CA ARG A 607 16.71 37.34 12.60
C ARG A 607 15.30 37.91 12.72
N GLU A 608 14.50 37.71 11.68
CA GLU A 608 13.09 38.11 11.64
C GLU A 608 12.19 37.15 12.44
N LYS A 609 12.72 36.03 12.90
CA LYS A 609 11.98 34.95 13.58
C LYS A 609 10.73 34.54 12.80
N SER A 610 10.89 34.40 11.51
CA SER A 610 9.79 34.13 10.58
C SER A 610 10.27 33.41 9.31
N TYR A 611 9.35 32.82 8.57
CA TYR A 611 9.59 32.43 7.18
C TYR A 611 9.28 33.62 6.28
N THR A 612 10.29 34.17 5.63
CA THR A 612 10.20 35.33 4.73
C THR A 612 10.22 34.89 3.26
N PRO A 613 9.62 35.68 2.34
CA PRO A 613 9.60 35.32 0.91
C PRO A 613 10.99 35.13 0.33
N MET A 614 11.20 34.06 -0.44
CA MET A 614 12.41 33.79 -1.18
C MET A 614 12.49 34.72 -2.40
N THR A 615 13.53 35.53 -2.48
CA THR A 615 13.79 36.39 -3.63
C THR A 615 14.93 35.84 -4.50
N ALA A 616 14.97 36.20 -5.78
CA ALA A 616 16.08 35.85 -6.68
C ALA A 616 17.44 36.32 -6.14
N GLN A 617 17.47 37.46 -5.43
CA GLN A 617 18.70 37.96 -4.82
C GLN A 617 19.14 37.09 -3.63
N LEU A 618 18.23 36.65 -2.78
CA LEU A 618 18.52 35.71 -1.69
C LEU A 618 19.00 34.37 -2.25
N TYR A 619 18.34 33.85 -3.27
CA TYR A 619 18.76 32.63 -3.94
C TYR A 619 20.20 32.74 -4.48
N SER A 620 20.54 33.82 -5.20
CA SER A 620 21.88 34.05 -5.73
C SER A 620 22.95 34.09 -4.64
N ARG A 621 22.64 34.69 -3.48
CA ARG A 621 23.54 34.73 -2.32
C ARG A 621 23.74 33.35 -1.68
N ILE A 622 22.71 32.51 -1.65
CA ILE A 622 22.82 31.13 -1.18
C ILE A 622 23.62 30.30 -2.17
N ALA A 623 23.31 30.38 -3.46
CA ALA A 623 23.94 29.62 -4.51
C ALA A 623 25.46 29.97 -4.66
N SER A 624 25.83 31.24 -4.43
CA SER A 624 27.22 31.68 -4.42
C SER A 624 27.98 31.40 -3.11
N GLY A 625 27.31 30.89 -2.07
CA GLY A 625 27.90 30.65 -0.76
C GLY A 625 28.15 31.94 0.08
N SER A 626 27.71 33.11 -0.40
CA SER A 626 27.84 34.37 0.32
C SER A 626 26.83 34.50 1.49
N LEU A 627 25.80 33.72 1.50
CA LEU A 627 24.88 33.52 2.63
C LEU A 627 25.00 32.09 3.14
N ARG A 628 25.53 31.91 4.35
CA ARG A 628 25.59 30.61 5.03
C ARG A 628 24.22 30.27 5.67
N LEU A 629 23.75 29.01 5.50
CA LEU A 629 22.50 28.50 6.06
C LEU A 629 22.72 27.73 7.35
#